data_2bcf3957bd14162fd374aa812c4a2dd6
#
_entry.id   2bcf3957bd14162fd374aa812c4a2dd6
#
_cell.length_a   1.000
_cell.length_b   1.000
_cell.length_c   1.000
_cell.angle_alpha   90.00
_cell.angle_beta   90.00
_cell.angle_gamma   90.00
#
_symmetry.space_group_name_H-M   'P 1'
#
loop_
_entity.id
_entity.type
_entity.pdbx_description
1 polymer ?
#
loop_
_entity_poly.entity_id
_entity_poly.type
_entity_poly.pdbx_seq_one_letter_code
_entity_poly.pdbx_strand_id
1 'polypeptide(L)'
;KLQTRVPRIPYRETIRSSASRRGRHRRQTGGHGQFGDAVITIAPAPRGSGFTFENKISGGAIPRQWIPSVEKGVREALKHGPLGFPVVDLTVTLIDGSFHSVDSSDAAFQAAGRLAMQDGLQDCAPVLLEPVMAVRIHVPGDATARVNAVVSARRGQLMGFDGRPGWTGWDTIDAQIPLAEIHDLIIDLRSLTQGLGTFEMAFDHLSELTGKLADQIVATHKTAA
;
A
#
# COMPACT_ATOMS: atom_id res chain seq x y z
N LYS A 1 -28.42 11.88 17.05
CA LYS A 1 -28.35 10.92 15.91
C LYS A 1 -26.91 10.42 15.84
N LEU A 2 -26.68 9.16 16.19
CA LEU A 2 -25.41 8.48 15.93
C LEU A 2 -25.26 8.36 14.40
N GLN A 3 -24.24 9.02 13.85
CA GLN A 3 -23.82 8.79 12.47
C GLN A 3 -22.79 7.64 12.48
N THR A 4 -23.19 6.47 12.06
CA THR A 4 -22.26 5.38 11.77
C THR A 4 -21.54 5.71 10.46
N ARG A 5 -20.25 6.00 10.52
CA ARG A 5 -19.40 6.10 9.33
C ARG A 5 -18.77 4.74 9.07
N VAL A 6 -18.86 4.28 7.82
CA VAL A 6 -18.09 3.11 7.37
C VAL A 6 -16.61 3.43 7.58
N PRO A 7 -15.84 2.57 8.26
CA PRO A 7 -14.41 2.77 8.46
C PRO A 7 -13.69 2.96 7.12
N ARG A 8 -12.74 3.89 7.06
CA ARG A 8 -11.89 4.05 5.89
C ARG A 8 -10.95 2.84 5.78
N ILE A 9 -10.96 2.21 4.62
CA ILE A 9 -10.04 1.12 4.33
C ILE A 9 -8.65 1.68 4.01
N PRO A 10 -7.57 1.23 4.67
CA PRO A 10 -6.22 1.71 4.44
C PRO A 10 -5.60 1.03 3.21
N TYR A 11 -6.10 1.37 2.02
CA TYR A 11 -5.51 0.91 0.78
C TYR A 11 -4.07 1.39 0.62
N ARG A 12 -3.28 0.62 -0.11
CA ARG A 12 -1.92 0.94 -0.54
C ARG A 12 -1.80 0.70 -2.03
N GLU A 13 -0.68 1.06 -2.61
CA GLU A 13 -0.32 0.65 -3.96
C GLU A 13 1.12 0.16 -4.00
N THR A 14 1.44 -0.60 -5.02
CA THR A 14 2.79 -1.09 -5.31
C THR A 14 3.02 -1.14 -6.80
N ILE A 15 4.17 -1.64 -7.21
CA ILE A 15 4.58 -1.72 -8.61
C ILE A 15 4.83 -3.16 -9.02
N ARG A 16 4.64 -3.45 -10.32
CA ARG A 16 4.87 -4.79 -10.89
C ARG A 16 6.09 -4.85 -11.80
N SER A 17 6.59 -3.71 -12.25
CA SER A 17 7.75 -3.63 -13.13
C SER A 17 8.74 -2.58 -12.67
N SER A 18 9.95 -2.65 -13.21
CA SER A 18 11.04 -1.72 -12.92
C SER A 18 11.10 -0.62 -13.95
N ALA A 19 11.58 0.55 -13.54
CA ALA A 19 11.88 1.68 -14.42
C ALA A 19 13.11 2.42 -13.92
N SER A 20 13.76 3.15 -14.82
CA SER A 20 14.82 4.10 -14.52
C SER A 20 14.40 5.48 -14.96
N ARG A 21 14.59 6.48 -14.12
CA ARG A 21 14.20 7.87 -14.42
C ARG A 21 15.20 8.85 -13.88
N ARG A 22 15.34 9.94 -14.62
CA ARG A 22 16.08 11.12 -14.21
C ARG A 22 15.12 12.19 -13.75
N GLY A 23 15.32 12.71 -12.54
CA GLY A 23 14.66 13.91 -12.04
C GLY A 23 15.65 15.07 -12.07
N ARG A 24 15.32 16.13 -12.77
CA ARG A 24 16.13 17.34 -12.83
C ARG A 24 15.30 18.54 -12.41
N HIS A 25 15.70 19.16 -11.31
CA HIS A 25 15.17 20.43 -10.86
C HIS A 25 16.16 21.53 -11.21
N ARG A 26 15.75 22.42 -12.12
CA ARG A 26 16.54 23.59 -12.52
C ARG A 26 15.63 24.80 -12.55
N ARG A 27 15.95 25.80 -11.76
CA ARG A 27 15.29 27.11 -11.79
C ARG A 27 16.34 28.20 -11.78
N GLN A 28 16.11 29.24 -12.57
CA GLN A 28 16.96 30.42 -12.62
C GLN A 28 16.03 31.64 -12.67
N THR A 29 15.89 32.34 -11.55
CA THR A 29 15.03 33.50 -11.40
C THR A 29 15.86 34.57 -10.72
N GLY A 30 16.40 35.52 -11.45
CA GLY A 30 16.94 36.83 -10.99
C GLY A 30 17.80 36.87 -9.71
N GLY A 31 18.38 35.74 -9.27
CA GLY A 31 19.18 35.61 -8.07
C GLY A 31 19.95 34.29 -8.08
N HIS A 32 20.19 33.67 -6.91
CA HIS A 32 20.75 32.33 -6.84
C HIS A 32 19.83 31.33 -7.57
N GLY A 33 20.40 30.56 -8.51
CA GLY A 33 19.73 29.48 -9.19
C GLY A 33 19.45 28.31 -8.27
N GLN A 34 18.65 27.35 -8.75
CA GLN A 34 18.41 26.08 -8.08
C GLN A 34 18.76 24.94 -9.05
N PHE A 35 19.58 24.00 -8.60
CA PHE A 35 19.97 22.87 -9.41
C PHE A 35 20.07 21.58 -8.59
N GLY A 36 19.34 20.56 -9.00
CA GLY A 36 19.44 19.19 -8.50
C GLY A 36 19.16 18.22 -9.64
N ASP A 37 19.97 17.19 -9.77
CA ASP A 37 19.86 16.20 -10.85
C ASP A 37 20.19 14.83 -10.28
N ALA A 38 19.23 13.90 -10.34
CA ALA A 38 19.35 12.56 -9.81
C ALA A 38 18.76 11.53 -10.77
N VAL A 39 19.45 10.43 -10.96
CA VAL A 39 18.98 9.28 -11.73
C VAL A 39 18.77 8.12 -10.79
N ILE A 40 17.56 7.57 -10.79
CA ILE A 40 17.17 6.46 -9.95
C ILE A 40 16.67 5.27 -10.77
N THR A 41 16.82 4.09 -10.19
CA THR A 41 16.14 2.86 -10.64
C THR A 41 15.12 2.48 -9.59
N ILE A 42 13.90 2.16 -10.01
CA ILE A 42 12.80 1.71 -9.15
C ILE A 42 12.55 0.26 -9.49
N ALA A 43 12.51 -0.61 -8.50
CA ALA A 43 12.28 -2.05 -8.69
C ALA A 43 11.29 -2.59 -7.64
N PRO A 44 10.40 -3.54 -8.03
CA PRO A 44 9.53 -4.22 -7.07
C PRO A 44 10.35 -5.00 -6.03
N ALA A 45 9.84 -5.04 -4.81
CA ALA A 45 10.37 -5.84 -3.71
C ALA A 45 9.32 -6.83 -3.21
N PRO A 46 9.70 -7.86 -2.44
CA PRO A 46 8.75 -8.83 -1.90
C PRO A 46 7.63 -8.18 -1.09
N ARG A 47 6.42 -8.77 -1.15
CA ARG A 47 5.27 -8.29 -0.39
C ARG A 47 5.58 -8.27 1.11
N GLY A 48 5.31 -7.12 1.76
CA GLY A 48 5.57 -6.90 3.17
C GLY A 48 6.98 -6.41 3.50
N SER A 49 7.87 -6.25 2.50
CA SER A 49 9.25 -5.77 2.71
C SER A 49 9.35 -4.25 2.94
N GLY A 50 8.32 -3.50 2.58
CA GLY A 50 8.29 -2.05 2.76
C GLY A 50 9.11 -1.31 1.70
N PHE A 51 9.91 -0.34 2.14
CA PHE A 51 10.72 0.51 1.28
C PHE A 51 12.20 0.43 1.63
N THR A 52 13.05 0.29 0.61
CA THR A 52 14.50 0.34 0.74
C THR A 52 15.08 1.37 -0.23
N PHE A 53 15.99 2.20 0.28
CA PHE A 53 16.78 3.13 -0.52
C PHE A 53 18.24 2.68 -0.56
N GLU A 54 18.80 2.57 -1.75
CA GLU A 54 20.20 2.19 -1.98
C GLU A 54 20.95 3.31 -2.69
N ASN A 55 22.18 3.55 -2.27
CA ASN A 55 23.08 4.50 -2.94
C ASN A 55 24.18 3.75 -3.68
N LYS A 56 24.23 3.93 -5.00
CA LYS A 56 25.29 3.41 -5.89
C LYS A 56 26.01 4.53 -6.65
N ILE A 57 25.99 5.75 -6.12
CA ILE A 57 26.76 6.86 -6.71
C ILE A 57 28.25 6.50 -6.67
N SER A 58 28.90 6.67 -7.82
CA SER A 58 30.33 6.55 -8.00
C SER A 58 30.93 7.85 -8.52
N GLY A 59 32.24 8.04 -8.31
CA GLY A 59 32.97 9.20 -8.83
C GLY A 59 32.52 10.57 -8.33
N GLY A 60 31.69 10.64 -7.27
CA GLY A 60 31.24 11.91 -6.72
C GLY A 60 30.23 12.66 -7.59
N ALA A 61 29.50 11.96 -8.48
CA ALA A 61 28.49 12.57 -9.34
C ALA A 61 27.44 13.38 -8.58
N ILE A 62 27.06 12.90 -7.37
CA ILE A 62 26.34 13.67 -6.37
C ILE A 62 27.17 13.69 -5.09
N PRO A 63 27.53 14.87 -4.54
CA PRO A 63 28.20 14.97 -3.26
C PRO A 63 27.45 14.25 -2.13
N ARG A 64 28.16 13.58 -1.25
CA ARG A 64 27.58 12.75 -0.18
C ARG A 64 26.56 13.49 0.70
N GLN A 65 26.79 14.75 0.93
CA GLN A 65 25.89 15.61 1.74
C GLN A 65 24.47 15.71 1.20
N TRP A 66 24.25 15.56 -0.12
CA TRP A 66 22.93 15.68 -0.77
C TRP A 66 22.24 14.36 -1.08
N ILE A 67 22.90 13.22 -0.86
CA ILE A 67 22.29 11.90 -1.01
C ILE A 67 21.08 11.72 -0.07
N PRO A 68 21.13 12.09 1.21
CA PRO A 68 19.95 12.06 2.09
C PRO A 68 18.80 12.96 1.61
N SER A 69 19.12 14.05 0.91
CA SER A 69 18.10 14.94 0.35
C SER A 69 17.36 14.29 -0.81
N VAL A 70 18.05 13.56 -1.68
CA VAL A 70 17.40 12.75 -2.73
C VAL A 70 16.48 11.71 -2.09
N GLU A 71 16.96 10.95 -1.10
CA GLU A 71 16.14 9.97 -0.38
C GLU A 71 14.89 10.60 0.24
N LYS A 72 15.01 11.76 0.85
CA LYS A 72 13.87 12.49 1.42
C LYS A 72 12.83 12.85 0.36
N GLY A 73 13.26 13.31 -0.81
CA GLY A 73 12.38 13.58 -1.95
C GLY A 73 11.67 12.33 -2.48
N VAL A 74 12.40 11.21 -2.55
CA VAL A 74 11.86 9.90 -2.91
C VAL A 74 10.78 9.47 -1.92
N ARG A 75 11.05 9.52 -0.62
CA ARG A 75 10.09 9.16 0.45
C ARG A 75 8.84 10.04 0.42
N GLU A 76 8.98 11.31 0.10
CA GLU A 76 7.85 12.23 -0.03
C GLU A 76 6.92 11.84 -1.18
N ALA A 77 7.48 11.44 -2.32
CA ALA A 77 6.70 10.97 -3.47
C ALA A 77 5.96 9.65 -3.19
N LEU A 78 6.47 8.81 -2.30
CA LEU A 78 5.82 7.54 -1.93
C LEU A 78 4.54 7.71 -1.11
N LYS A 79 4.28 8.87 -0.55
CA LYS A 79 3.07 9.14 0.23
C LYS A 79 1.80 9.13 -0.64
N HIS A 80 1.93 9.51 -1.90
CA HIS A 80 0.84 9.56 -2.88
C HIS A 80 1.34 9.08 -4.23
N GLY A 81 1.12 7.80 -4.53
CA GLY A 81 1.50 7.20 -5.80
C GLY A 81 0.56 7.54 -6.97
N PRO A 82 0.76 6.95 -8.14
CA PRO A 82 -0.06 7.17 -9.33
C PRO A 82 -1.55 6.89 -9.14
N LEU A 83 -1.90 5.95 -8.26
CA LEU A 83 -3.28 5.63 -7.92
C LEU A 83 -3.83 6.49 -6.78
N GLY A 84 -2.99 7.30 -6.12
CA GLY A 84 -3.36 8.21 -5.04
C GLY A 84 -3.14 7.66 -3.64
N PHE A 85 -2.57 6.47 -3.48
CA PHE A 85 -2.35 5.80 -2.20
C PHE A 85 -0.85 5.75 -1.84
N PRO A 86 -0.50 5.53 -0.56
CA PRO A 86 0.89 5.30 -0.19
C PRO A 86 1.46 4.07 -0.93
N VAL A 87 2.68 4.22 -1.45
CA VAL A 87 3.38 3.18 -2.22
C VAL A 87 4.27 2.36 -1.29
N VAL A 88 4.20 1.05 -1.39
CA VAL A 88 4.96 0.10 -0.56
C VAL A 88 5.61 -0.98 -1.41
N ASP A 89 6.54 -1.72 -0.81
CA ASP A 89 7.18 -2.93 -1.37
C ASP A 89 7.97 -2.65 -2.65
N LEU A 90 8.90 -1.71 -2.56
CA LEU A 90 9.83 -1.37 -3.62
C LEU A 90 11.21 -0.98 -3.10
N THR A 91 12.19 -1.10 -3.99
CA THR A 91 13.55 -0.62 -3.77
C THR A 91 13.86 0.48 -4.78
N VAL A 92 14.40 1.58 -4.28
CA VAL A 92 14.91 2.69 -5.10
C VAL A 92 16.42 2.75 -4.97
N THR A 93 17.11 2.72 -6.09
CA THR A 93 18.56 2.82 -6.16
C THR A 93 18.95 4.11 -6.83
N LEU A 94 19.71 4.96 -6.14
CA LEU A 94 20.31 6.17 -6.71
C LEU A 94 21.60 5.76 -7.44
N ILE A 95 21.62 5.94 -8.77
CA ILE A 95 22.69 5.41 -9.62
C ILE A 95 23.58 6.47 -10.25
N ASP A 96 23.05 7.68 -10.49
CA ASP A 96 23.79 8.76 -11.14
C ASP A 96 23.16 10.12 -10.81
N GLY A 97 23.78 11.18 -11.28
CA GLY A 97 23.29 12.55 -11.18
C GLY A 97 24.36 13.55 -11.54
N SER A 98 24.05 14.80 -11.25
CA SER A 98 25.03 15.88 -11.36
C SER A 98 24.70 17.00 -10.39
N PHE A 99 25.66 17.87 -10.12
CA PHE A 99 25.49 19.01 -9.26
C PHE A 99 26.10 20.28 -9.88
N HIS A 100 25.70 21.42 -9.36
CA HIS A 100 26.26 22.71 -9.70
C HIS A 100 26.89 23.33 -8.44
N SER A 101 28.11 23.80 -8.53
CA SER A 101 28.89 24.27 -7.37
C SER A 101 28.23 25.42 -6.58
N VAL A 102 27.39 26.22 -7.24
CA VAL A 102 26.74 27.40 -6.64
C VAL A 102 25.23 27.17 -6.40
N ASP A 103 24.54 26.52 -7.35
CA ASP A 103 23.07 26.46 -7.39
C ASP A 103 22.48 25.19 -6.76
N SER A 104 23.33 24.23 -6.39
CA SER A 104 22.86 22.99 -5.73
C SER A 104 22.57 23.21 -4.24
N SER A 105 21.51 22.59 -3.79
CA SER A 105 21.03 22.67 -2.41
C SER A 105 20.26 21.41 -2.01
N ASP A 106 20.03 21.22 -0.71
CA ASP A 106 19.16 20.17 -0.18
C ASP A 106 17.77 20.21 -0.80
N ALA A 107 17.17 21.40 -0.90
CA ALA A 107 15.83 21.58 -1.48
C ALA A 107 15.79 21.19 -2.97
N ALA A 108 16.84 21.53 -3.73
CA ALA A 108 16.95 21.17 -5.14
C ALA A 108 17.06 19.66 -5.36
N PHE A 109 17.85 18.96 -4.53
CA PHE A 109 17.98 17.51 -4.60
C PHE A 109 16.74 16.77 -4.05
N GLN A 110 16.04 17.30 -3.06
CA GLN A 110 14.72 16.79 -2.67
C GLN A 110 13.73 16.89 -3.84
N ALA A 111 13.69 18.01 -4.52
CA ALA A 111 12.84 18.20 -5.70
C ALA A 111 13.22 17.24 -6.83
N ALA A 112 14.51 17.03 -7.11
CA ALA A 112 14.99 16.09 -8.11
C ALA A 112 14.57 14.65 -7.82
N GLY A 113 14.76 14.19 -6.58
CA GLY A 113 14.33 12.87 -6.14
C GLY A 113 12.82 12.66 -6.26
N ARG A 114 12.04 13.65 -5.84
CA ARG A 114 10.57 13.61 -5.96
C ARG A 114 10.12 13.55 -7.41
N LEU A 115 10.67 14.35 -8.30
CA LEU A 115 10.34 14.34 -9.72
C LEU A 115 10.66 12.99 -10.37
N ALA A 116 11.86 12.44 -10.12
CA ALA A 116 12.26 11.15 -10.65
C ALA A 116 11.30 10.03 -10.23
N MET A 117 10.83 10.06 -8.97
CA MET A 117 9.87 9.09 -8.46
C MET A 117 8.48 9.27 -9.05
N GLN A 118 7.96 10.49 -9.11
CA GLN A 118 6.64 10.77 -9.66
C GLN A 118 6.52 10.32 -11.12
N ASP A 119 7.53 10.58 -11.93
CA ASP A 119 7.56 10.17 -13.32
C ASP A 119 7.81 8.65 -13.43
N GLY A 120 8.72 8.11 -12.64
CA GLY A 120 9.11 6.71 -12.71
C GLY A 120 8.02 5.73 -12.26
N LEU A 121 7.27 6.06 -11.22
CA LEU A 121 6.20 5.19 -10.71
C LEU A 121 5.09 4.95 -11.73
N GLN A 122 4.81 5.90 -12.61
CA GLN A 122 3.81 5.75 -13.67
C GLN A 122 4.20 4.65 -14.67
N ASP A 123 5.49 4.43 -14.88
CA ASP A 123 6.01 3.43 -15.80
C ASP A 123 6.24 2.06 -15.16
N CYS A 124 6.02 1.95 -13.85
CA CYS A 124 6.25 0.74 -13.08
C CYS A 124 5.04 -0.19 -12.96
N ALA A 125 4.00 -0.02 -13.77
CA ALA A 125 2.76 -0.79 -13.71
C ALA A 125 2.17 -0.80 -12.28
N PRO A 126 1.65 0.34 -11.79
CA PRO A 126 1.11 0.45 -10.45
C PRO A 126 -0.13 -0.43 -10.28
N VAL A 127 -0.26 -1.03 -9.09
CA VAL A 127 -1.39 -1.90 -8.71
C VAL A 127 -1.88 -1.57 -7.31
N LEU A 128 -3.20 -1.60 -7.12
CA LEU A 128 -3.83 -1.37 -5.83
C LEU A 128 -3.61 -2.57 -4.90
N LEU A 129 -3.38 -2.30 -3.63
CA LEU A 129 -3.31 -3.28 -2.55
C LEU A 129 -4.45 -3.07 -1.56
N GLU A 130 -5.14 -4.14 -1.21
CA GLU A 130 -6.16 -4.13 -0.16
C GLU A 130 -5.69 -4.94 1.06
N PRO A 131 -6.03 -4.50 2.29
CA PRO A 131 -5.76 -5.29 3.47
C PRO A 131 -6.70 -6.49 3.55
N VAL A 132 -6.11 -7.66 3.79
CA VAL A 132 -6.81 -8.92 4.06
C VAL A 132 -6.63 -9.26 5.53
N MET A 133 -7.74 -9.60 6.19
CA MET A 133 -7.78 -9.92 7.60
C MET A 133 -7.82 -11.43 7.81
N ALA A 134 -7.06 -11.93 8.78
CA ALA A 134 -7.28 -13.24 9.36
C ALA A 134 -8.49 -13.14 10.30
N VAL A 135 -9.55 -13.86 9.99
CA VAL A 135 -10.81 -13.83 10.72
C VAL A 135 -11.09 -15.21 11.34
N ARG A 136 -11.33 -15.21 12.64
CA ARG A 136 -11.71 -16.40 13.37
C ARG A 136 -13.14 -16.30 13.85
N ILE A 137 -14.00 -17.18 13.36
CA ILE A 137 -15.44 -17.17 13.58
C ILE A 137 -15.83 -18.31 14.51
N HIS A 138 -16.61 -18.02 15.54
CA HIS A 138 -17.11 -19.02 16.50
C HIS A 138 -18.64 -19.12 16.36
N VAL A 139 -19.12 -20.30 16.03
CA VAL A 139 -20.55 -20.58 15.81
C VAL A 139 -20.95 -21.97 16.30
N PRO A 140 -22.24 -22.19 16.58
CA PRO A 140 -22.76 -23.55 16.75
C PRO A 140 -22.49 -24.39 15.48
N GLY A 141 -22.13 -25.65 15.63
CA GLY A 141 -21.70 -26.53 14.54
C GLY A 141 -22.74 -26.72 13.43
N ASP A 142 -24.01 -26.60 13.75
CA ASP A 142 -25.11 -26.65 12.76
C ASP A 142 -25.16 -25.42 11.84
N ALA A 143 -24.48 -24.34 12.20
CA ALA A 143 -24.36 -23.12 11.39
C ALA A 143 -23.14 -23.10 10.47
N THR A 144 -22.16 -23.99 10.65
CA THR A 144 -20.86 -23.96 9.98
C THR A 144 -20.99 -23.92 8.45
N ALA A 145 -21.82 -24.73 7.85
CA ALA A 145 -22.02 -24.74 6.40
C ALA A 145 -22.60 -23.41 5.87
N ARG A 146 -23.47 -22.77 6.63
CA ARG A 146 -24.07 -21.46 6.26
C ARG A 146 -23.03 -20.34 6.39
N VAL A 147 -22.18 -20.38 7.38
CA VAL A 147 -21.08 -19.44 7.55
C VAL A 147 -20.09 -19.50 6.39
N ASN A 148 -19.81 -20.71 5.88
CA ASN A 148 -18.96 -20.88 4.70
C ASN A 148 -19.50 -20.12 3.48
N ALA A 149 -20.80 -20.13 3.27
CA ALA A 149 -21.45 -19.34 2.21
C ALA A 149 -21.31 -17.83 2.44
N VAL A 150 -21.42 -17.37 3.68
CA VAL A 150 -21.23 -15.95 4.05
C VAL A 150 -19.79 -15.49 3.78
N VAL A 151 -18.80 -16.30 4.13
CA VAL A 151 -17.38 -16.01 3.86
C VAL A 151 -17.12 -15.93 2.35
N SER A 152 -17.62 -16.87 1.58
CA SER A 152 -17.47 -16.91 0.11
C SER A 152 -18.13 -15.70 -0.56
N ALA A 153 -19.30 -15.29 -0.12
CA ALA A 153 -20.00 -14.11 -0.63
C ALA A 153 -19.25 -12.79 -0.36
N ARG A 154 -18.31 -12.78 0.61
CA ARG A 154 -17.47 -11.64 1.00
C ARG A 154 -16.06 -11.68 0.39
N ARG A 155 -15.90 -12.34 -0.74
CA ARG A 155 -14.58 -12.56 -1.38
C ARG A 155 -13.57 -13.21 -0.43
N GLY A 156 -14.07 -13.91 0.60
CA GLY A 156 -13.26 -14.57 1.61
C GLY A 156 -12.82 -15.95 1.16
N GLN A 157 -11.75 -16.40 1.78
CA GLN A 157 -11.18 -17.73 1.61
C GLN A 157 -11.22 -18.48 2.94
N LEU A 158 -11.82 -19.67 2.95
CA LEU A 158 -11.77 -20.57 4.10
C LEU A 158 -10.38 -21.16 4.21
N MET A 159 -9.83 -21.13 5.42
CA MET A 159 -8.54 -21.72 5.74
C MET A 159 -8.69 -23.07 6.44
N GLY A 160 -9.80 -23.27 7.15
CA GLY A 160 -10.13 -24.50 7.85
C GLY A 160 -11.18 -24.26 8.92
N PHE A 161 -11.63 -25.36 9.55
CA PHE A 161 -12.47 -25.32 10.75
C PHE A 161 -12.18 -26.49 11.65
N ASP A 162 -12.46 -26.34 12.93
CA ASP A 162 -12.30 -27.39 13.93
C ASP A 162 -13.30 -27.15 15.09
N GLY A 163 -13.53 -28.18 15.89
CA GLY A 163 -14.31 -28.04 17.12
C GLY A 163 -13.69 -26.99 18.06
N ARG A 164 -14.52 -26.12 18.63
CA ARG A 164 -14.04 -25.09 19.55
C ARG A 164 -13.61 -25.73 20.87
N PRO A 165 -12.33 -25.60 21.29
CA PRO A 165 -11.84 -26.15 22.53
C PRO A 165 -12.67 -25.72 23.75
N GLY A 166 -13.16 -26.67 24.55
CA GLY A 166 -13.97 -26.41 25.73
C GLY A 166 -15.44 -26.07 25.47
N TRP A 167 -15.89 -26.09 24.20
CA TRP A 167 -17.26 -25.77 23.80
C TRP A 167 -17.89 -26.89 22.97
N THR A 168 -18.52 -27.87 23.62
CA THR A 168 -19.16 -28.99 22.92
C THR A 168 -20.23 -28.47 21.95
N GLY A 169 -20.18 -28.96 20.69
CA GLY A 169 -21.14 -28.61 19.66
C GLY A 169 -20.90 -27.20 19.01
N TRP A 170 -19.74 -26.60 19.26
CA TRP A 170 -19.33 -25.35 18.64
C TRP A 170 -18.12 -25.55 17.74
N ASP A 171 -18.08 -24.82 16.64
CA ASP A 171 -16.97 -24.78 15.70
C ASP A 171 -16.25 -23.43 15.73
N THR A 172 -14.97 -23.50 15.43
CA THR A 172 -14.11 -22.36 15.10
C THR A 172 -13.75 -22.47 13.64
N ILE A 173 -14.05 -21.42 12.87
CA ILE A 173 -13.79 -21.32 11.43
C ILE A 173 -12.72 -20.27 11.23
N ASP A 174 -11.60 -20.65 10.63
CA ASP A 174 -10.54 -19.73 10.22
C ASP A 174 -10.73 -19.35 8.75
N ALA A 175 -10.70 -18.05 8.46
CA ALA A 175 -10.88 -17.50 7.12
C ALA A 175 -9.98 -16.28 6.89
N GLN A 176 -9.75 -15.97 5.63
CA GLN A 176 -9.17 -14.71 5.20
C GLN A 176 -10.23 -13.93 4.46
N ILE A 177 -10.51 -12.71 4.91
CA ILE A 177 -11.55 -11.85 4.33
C ILE A 177 -10.97 -10.45 4.11
N PRO A 178 -11.15 -9.84 2.92
CA PRO A 178 -10.77 -8.46 2.70
C PRO A 178 -11.46 -7.52 3.71
N LEU A 179 -10.70 -6.58 4.28
CA LEU A 179 -11.24 -5.66 5.29
C LEU A 179 -12.48 -4.90 4.80
N ALA A 180 -12.52 -4.57 3.51
CA ALA A 180 -13.64 -3.88 2.89
C ALA A 180 -14.97 -4.67 2.97
N GLU A 181 -14.92 -5.99 3.18
CA GLU A 181 -16.08 -6.89 3.20
C GLU A 181 -16.53 -7.29 4.62
N ILE A 182 -15.88 -6.77 5.68
CA ILE A 182 -16.14 -7.21 7.07
C ILE A 182 -17.22 -6.37 7.77
N HIS A 183 -17.52 -5.18 7.27
CA HIS A 183 -18.30 -4.15 7.96
C HIS A 183 -19.59 -4.66 8.64
N ASP A 184 -20.35 -5.50 7.98
CA ASP A 184 -21.63 -6.04 8.47
C ASP A 184 -21.60 -7.57 8.69
N LEU A 185 -20.42 -8.18 8.74
CA LEU A 185 -20.26 -9.62 8.99
C LEU A 185 -20.96 -10.06 10.29
N ILE A 186 -20.86 -9.28 11.35
CA ILE A 186 -21.49 -9.61 12.62
C ILE A 186 -23.00 -9.71 12.54
N ILE A 187 -23.63 -8.92 11.66
CA ILE A 187 -25.08 -8.94 11.45
C ILE A 187 -25.49 -10.27 10.84
N ASP A 188 -24.79 -10.70 9.78
CA ASP A 188 -25.04 -11.97 9.13
C ASP A 188 -24.81 -13.17 10.05
N LEU A 189 -23.71 -13.15 10.81
CA LEU A 189 -23.39 -14.20 11.79
C LEU A 189 -24.49 -14.33 12.85
N ARG A 190 -24.95 -13.21 13.41
CA ARG A 190 -26.01 -13.20 14.43
C ARG A 190 -27.33 -13.64 13.84
N SER A 191 -27.66 -13.24 12.62
CA SER A 191 -28.88 -13.68 11.93
C SER A 191 -28.90 -15.19 11.71
N LEU A 192 -27.77 -15.77 11.30
CA LEU A 192 -27.65 -17.21 11.06
C LEU A 192 -27.65 -18.08 12.33
N THR A 193 -27.24 -17.50 13.45
CA THR A 193 -26.97 -18.22 14.69
C THR A 193 -27.88 -17.81 15.85
N GLN A 194 -28.97 -17.11 15.56
CA GLN A 194 -29.90 -16.59 16.59
C GLN A 194 -29.21 -15.74 17.64
N GLY A 195 -28.23 -14.92 17.21
CA GLY A 195 -27.49 -14.00 18.07
C GLY A 195 -26.24 -14.59 18.72
N LEU A 196 -25.90 -15.86 18.51
CA LEU A 196 -24.82 -16.54 19.22
C LEU A 196 -23.44 -16.41 18.54
N GLY A 197 -23.40 -16.23 17.22
CA GLY A 197 -22.15 -16.17 16.46
C GLY A 197 -21.30 -14.94 16.79
N THR A 198 -20.00 -15.14 16.91
CA THR A 198 -19.00 -14.08 17.16
C THR A 198 -17.82 -14.27 16.24
N PHE A 199 -17.02 -13.22 16.09
CA PHE A 199 -15.72 -13.31 15.41
C PHE A 199 -14.69 -12.36 16.02
N GLU A 200 -13.45 -12.70 15.81
CA GLU A 200 -12.28 -11.86 16.03
C GLU A 200 -11.47 -11.76 14.75
N MET A 201 -10.72 -10.66 14.58
CA MET A 201 -9.90 -10.46 13.40
C MET A 201 -8.57 -9.81 13.74
N ALA A 202 -7.57 -10.09 12.90
CA ALA A 202 -6.26 -9.45 12.93
C ALA A 202 -5.81 -9.22 11.49
N PHE A 203 -4.96 -8.20 11.27
CA PHE A 203 -4.34 -7.98 9.96
C PHE A 203 -3.48 -9.20 9.58
N ASP A 204 -3.62 -9.68 8.35
CA ASP A 204 -2.82 -10.78 7.83
C ASP A 204 -1.81 -10.27 6.78
N HIS A 205 -2.28 -9.75 5.66
CA HIS A 205 -1.43 -9.26 4.59
C HIS A 205 -2.14 -8.25 3.69
N LEU A 206 -1.36 -7.58 2.83
CA LEU A 206 -1.85 -6.80 1.71
C LEU A 206 -1.89 -7.68 0.45
N SER A 207 -3.01 -7.66 -0.27
CA SER A 207 -3.23 -8.41 -1.50
C SER A 207 -3.51 -7.50 -2.67
N GLU A 208 -3.02 -7.84 -3.85
CA GLU A 208 -3.32 -7.11 -5.07
C GLU A 208 -4.81 -7.18 -5.39
N LEU A 209 -5.39 -6.02 -5.71
CA LEU A 209 -6.77 -5.89 -6.19
C LEU A 209 -6.75 -5.27 -7.59
N THR A 210 -7.39 -5.95 -8.53
CA THR A 210 -7.42 -5.56 -9.95
C THR A 210 -8.85 -5.58 -10.48
N GLY A 211 -9.02 -5.07 -11.71
CA GLY A 211 -10.30 -5.08 -12.39
C GLY A 211 -11.24 -3.96 -11.95
N LYS A 212 -12.51 -4.12 -12.27
CA LYS A 212 -13.55 -3.08 -12.10
C LYS A 212 -13.64 -2.53 -10.67
N LEU A 213 -13.51 -3.39 -9.67
CA LEU A 213 -13.58 -2.96 -8.26
C LEU A 213 -12.41 -2.05 -7.90
N ALA A 214 -11.19 -2.40 -8.32
CA ALA A 214 -10.01 -1.56 -8.10
C ALA A 214 -10.16 -0.21 -8.80
N ASP A 215 -10.63 -0.20 -10.06
CA ASP A 215 -10.85 1.02 -10.82
C ASP A 215 -11.85 1.95 -10.14
N GLN A 216 -12.94 1.41 -9.58
CA GLN A 216 -13.93 2.17 -8.82
C GLN A 216 -13.35 2.78 -7.54
N ILE A 217 -12.54 2.03 -6.80
CA ILE A 217 -11.88 2.51 -5.58
C ILE A 217 -10.95 3.67 -5.90
N VAL A 218 -10.11 3.52 -6.93
CA VAL A 218 -9.17 4.57 -7.38
C VAL A 218 -9.92 5.82 -7.83
N ALA A 219 -10.98 5.67 -8.64
CA ALA A 219 -11.78 6.78 -9.12
C ALA A 219 -12.46 7.55 -7.97
N THR A 220 -13.07 6.83 -7.02
CA THR A 220 -13.70 7.43 -5.83
C THR A 220 -12.70 8.17 -4.96
N HIS A 221 -11.50 7.63 -4.79
CA HIS A 221 -10.45 8.26 -4.00
C HIS A 221 -9.98 9.58 -4.63
N LYS A 222 -9.76 9.59 -5.95
CA LYS A 222 -9.35 10.79 -6.70
C LYS A 222 -10.40 11.91 -6.68
N THR A 223 -11.67 11.56 -6.58
CA THR A 223 -12.77 12.55 -6.50
C THR A 223 -12.90 13.14 -5.10
N ALA A 224 -12.46 12.43 -4.07
CA ALA A 224 -12.56 12.85 -2.66
C ALA A 224 -11.31 13.60 -2.14
N ALA A 225 -10.23 13.61 -2.91
CA ALA A 225 -8.96 14.30 -2.60
C ALA A 225 -8.89 15.69 -3.20
#